data_fdf99d47e2998494b2b4d594eafb5324
#
_entry.id   fdf99d47e2998494b2b4d594eafb5324
#
_cell.length_a   1.000
_cell.length_b   1.000
_cell.length_c   1.000
_cell.angle_alpha   90.00
_cell.angle_beta   90.00
_cell.angle_gamma   90.00
#
_symmetry.space_group_name_H-M   'P 1'
#
loop_
_entity.id
_entity.type
_entity.pdbx_description
1 polymer ?
#
loop_
_entity_poly.entity_id
_entity_poly.type
_entity_poly.pdbx_seq_one_letter_code
_entity_poly.pdbx_strand_id
1 'polypeptide(L)'
;MTKTINDVIDFATNQVTVEHGTVAQDKVVAGVVSDANTKITMKTHNYYTDPSEQFFAGIWQSSVGAKSVSYTEEEVCVILEGRVQLTDLQDNAKECGAGSTFVLPAGFKGTWETLEAVKKIYVIWHAK
;
A
#
# COMPACT_ATOMS: atom_id res chain seq x y z
N MET A 1 -5.14 -4.27 -30.41
CA MET A 1 -3.77 -4.86 -30.49
C MET A 1 -3.63 -5.99 -29.48
N THR A 2 -3.12 -7.11 -29.93
CA THR A 2 -2.92 -8.25 -29.04
C THR A 2 -1.63 -8.05 -28.21
N LYS A 3 -1.74 -8.25 -26.92
CA LYS A 3 -0.60 -8.25 -26.02
C LYS A 3 0.16 -9.56 -26.18
N THR A 4 1.44 -9.54 -25.85
CA THR A 4 2.30 -10.71 -25.93
C THR A 4 2.91 -11.00 -24.57
N ILE A 5 3.68 -12.08 -24.47
CA ILE A 5 4.37 -12.42 -23.22
C ILE A 5 5.30 -11.28 -22.78
N ASN A 6 5.79 -10.47 -23.73
CA ASN A 6 6.66 -9.35 -23.39
C ASN A 6 5.93 -8.22 -22.68
N ASP A 7 4.59 -8.22 -22.72
CA ASP A 7 3.77 -7.23 -22.02
C ASP A 7 3.39 -7.68 -20.61
N VAL A 8 3.70 -8.92 -20.26
CA VAL A 8 3.44 -9.44 -18.91
C VAL A 8 4.48 -8.85 -17.97
N ILE A 9 4.02 -8.29 -16.85
CA ILE A 9 4.87 -7.67 -15.85
C ILE A 9 5.13 -8.69 -14.74
N ASP A 10 6.38 -9.07 -14.56
CA ASP A 10 6.81 -9.99 -13.52
C ASP A 10 7.60 -9.19 -12.46
N PHE A 11 7.07 -9.11 -11.24
CA PHE A 11 7.69 -8.32 -10.19
C PHE A 11 9.09 -8.81 -9.82
N ALA A 12 9.39 -10.08 -10.06
CA ALA A 12 10.70 -10.65 -9.74
C ALA A 12 11.77 -10.28 -10.76
N THR A 13 11.39 -10.10 -12.01
CA THR A 13 12.34 -9.90 -13.10
C THR A 13 12.27 -8.53 -13.77
N ASN A 14 11.14 -7.85 -13.66
CA ASN A 14 11.00 -6.54 -14.29
C ASN A 14 11.69 -5.47 -13.46
N GLN A 15 12.27 -4.50 -14.13
CA GLN A 15 12.82 -3.34 -13.47
C GLN A 15 11.69 -2.46 -12.95
N VAL A 16 11.94 -1.81 -11.83
CA VAL A 16 10.99 -0.83 -11.29
C VAL A 16 10.96 0.37 -12.25
N THR A 17 9.79 0.65 -12.78
CA THR A 17 9.63 1.76 -13.73
C THR A 17 9.47 3.10 -13.02
N VAL A 18 8.89 3.09 -11.83
CA VAL A 18 8.69 4.30 -11.03
C VAL A 18 9.00 3.98 -9.59
N GLU A 19 9.97 4.68 -9.02
CA GLU A 19 10.29 4.59 -7.62
C GLU A 19 9.95 5.91 -6.97
N HIS A 20 9.05 5.89 -6.00
CA HIS A 20 8.62 7.10 -5.31
C HIS A 20 9.54 7.49 -4.17
N GLY A 21 10.51 6.64 -3.86
CA GLY A 21 11.46 6.90 -2.81
C GLY A 21 10.88 6.73 -1.42
N THR A 22 11.61 7.22 -0.44
CA THR A 22 11.22 7.14 0.96
C THR A 22 10.44 8.38 1.32
N VAL A 23 9.26 8.20 1.91
CA VAL A 23 8.41 9.29 2.35
C VAL A 23 8.36 9.26 3.86
N ALA A 24 8.70 10.38 4.50
CA ALA A 24 8.58 10.50 5.94
C ALA A 24 7.11 10.57 6.32
N GLN A 25 6.77 10.02 7.49
CA GLN A 25 5.40 9.96 7.95
C GLN A 25 4.74 11.32 8.10
N ASP A 26 5.52 12.35 8.39
CA ASP A 26 4.99 13.70 8.56
C ASP A 26 4.54 14.32 7.23
N LYS A 27 4.80 13.66 6.12
CA LYS A 27 4.27 14.09 4.83
C LYS A 27 2.96 13.38 4.56
N VAL A 28 1.98 14.16 4.22
CA VAL A 28 0.67 13.61 3.86
C VAL A 28 0.77 13.02 2.47
N VAL A 29 0.53 11.74 2.39
CA VAL A 29 0.20 11.09 1.12
C VAL A 29 -1.33 11.11 1.07
N ALA A 30 -1.92 11.23 -0.11
CA ALA A 30 -3.37 11.36 -0.23
C ALA A 30 -4.10 10.38 0.68
N GLY A 31 -4.95 10.91 1.56
CA GLY A 31 -5.72 10.11 2.50
C GLY A 31 -4.96 9.60 3.72
N VAL A 32 -3.70 9.97 3.88
CA VAL A 32 -2.90 9.50 5.00
C VAL A 32 -2.49 10.69 5.86
N VAL A 33 -2.79 10.61 7.16
CA VAL A 33 -2.38 11.61 8.14
C VAL A 33 -1.50 10.94 9.16
N SER A 34 -0.28 11.42 9.33
CA SER A 34 0.67 10.82 10.25
C SER A 34 0.52 11.38 11.66
N ASP A 35 0.89 10.55 12.64
CA ASP A 35 1.11 11.02 14.00
C ASP A 35 2.43 11.80 14.03
N ALA A 36 2.37 13.04 14.48
CA ALA A 36 3.53 13.93 14.48
C ALA A 36 4.70 13.40 15.31
N ASN A 37 4.42 12.53 16.29
CA ASN A 37 5.45 11.99 17.16
C ASN A 37 6.03 10.66 16.69
N THR A 38 5.43 10.06 15.67
CA THR A 38 5.87 8.76 15.15
C THR A 38 6.41 8.96 13.76
N LYS A 39 7.70 8.72 13.58
CA LYS A 39 8.32 8.82 12.26
C LYS A 39 8.38 7.44 11.65
N ILE A 40 7.65 7.24 10.59
CA ILE A 40 7.79 6.04 9.78
C ILE A 40 8.33 6.39 8.41
N THR A 41 9.06 5.45 7.85
CA THR A 41 9.61 5.58 6.52
C THR A 41 8.83 4.65 5.60
N MET A 42 8.38 5.18 4.49
CA MET A 42 7.63 4.42 3.49
C MET A 42 8.37 4.42 2.17
N LYS A 43 8.31 3.31 1.47
CA LYS A 43 8.97 3.15 0.18
C LYS A 43 8.02 2.44 -0.77
N THR A 44 7.82 3.02 -1.94
CA THR A 44 6.93 2.46 -2.96
C THR A 44 7.70 2.16 -4.22
N HIS A 45 7.57 0.93 -4.70
CA HIS A 45 8.07 0.52 -6.01
C HIS A 45 6.87 0.13 -6.85
N ASN A 46 6.48 1.02 -7.76
CA ASN A 46 5.33 0.74 -8.62
C ASN A 46 5.82 0.04 -9.89
N TYR A 47 5.32 -1.16 -10.13
CA TYR A 47 5.73 -1.97 -11.27
C TYR A 47 4.84 -1.77 -12.48
N TYR A 48 3.59 -1.39 -12.26
CA TYR A 48 2.65 -1.25 -13.37
C TYR A 48 1.62 -0.17 -13.11
N THR A 49 1.36 0.63 -14.12
CA THR A 49 0.25 1.57 -14.18
C THR A 49 -0.41 1.38 -15.53
N ASP A 50 -1.71 1.16 -15.56
CA ASP A 50 -2.42 0.99 -16.83
C ASP A 50 -2.51 2.31 -17.59
N PRO A 51 -2.82 2.27 -18.91
CA PRO A 51 -2.87 3.50 -19.70
C PRO A 51 -3.89 4.54 -19.24
N SER A 52 -4.96 4.12 -18.55
CA SER A 52 -5.96 5.05 -18.01
C SER A 52 -5.53 5.67 -16.68
N GLU A 53 -4.43 5.17 -16.10
CA GLU A 53 -3.93 5.60 -14.80
C GLU A 53 -4.95 5.36 -13.68
N GLN A 54 -5.69 4.27 -13.79
CA GLN A 54 -6.66 3.86 -12.78
C GLN A 54 -6.27 2.59 -12.06
N PHE A 55 -5.38 1.80 -12.65
CA PHE A 55 -4.95 0.52 -12.11
C PHE A 55 -3.45 0.55 -11.84
N PHE A 56 -3.06 0.22 -10.60
CA PHE A 56 -1.66 0.24 -10.18
C PHE A 56 -1.33 -1.05 -9.47
N ALA A 57 -0.11 -1.53 -9.67
CA ALA A 57 0.37 -2.71 -8.95
C ALA A 57 1.86 -2.55 -8.64
N GLY A 58 2.23 -2.91 -7.42
CA GLY A 58 3.61 -2.78 -6.99
C GLY A 58 3.86 -3.31 -5.60
N ILE A 59 4.95 -2.86 -5.01
CA ILE A 59 5.36 -3.25 -3.67
C ILE A 59 5.52 -2.00 -2.81
N TRP A 60 4.97 -2.05 -1.59
CA TRP A 60 5.08 -0.99 -0.61
C TRP A 60 5.70 -1.53 0.66
N GLN A 61 6.57 -0.74 1.27
CA GLN A 61 7.25 -1.08 2.51
C GLN A 61 7.08 0.04 3.52
N SER A 62 7.06 -0.32 4.78
CA SER A 62 6.98 0.65 5.86
C SER A 62 7.74 0.16 7.08
N SER A 63 8.40 1.08 7.76
CA SER A 63 8.95 0.83 9.08
C SER A 63 7.83 0.77 10.11
N VAL A 64 8.15 0.35 11.34
CA VAL A 64 7.21 0.33 12.47
C VAL A 64 6.66 1.73 12.73
N GLY A 65 5.37 1.81 13.00
CA GLY A 65 4.69 3.06 13.32
C GLY A 65 3.25 3.05 12.90
N ALA A 66 2.50 4.05 13.33
CA ALA A 66 1.08 4.16 13.06
C ALA A 66 0.77 5.42 12.25
N LYS A 67 -0.25 5.33 11.43
CA LYS A 67 -0.72 6.47 10.64
C LYS A 67 -2.22 6.39 10.46
N SER A 68 -2.87 7.53 10.40
CA SER A 68 -4.29 7.62 10.07
C SER A 68 -4.45 7.46 8.56
N VAL A 69 -5.48 6.74 8.16
CA VAL A 69 -5.74 6.47 6.74
C VAL A 69 -7.19 6.78 6.38
N SER A 70 -7.37 7.19 5.15
CA SER A 70 -8.69 7.39 4.55
C SER A 70 -8.57 7.02 3.07
N TYR A 71 -9.14 5.90 2.70
CA TYR A 71 -8.98 5.37 1.35
C TYR A 71 -10.08 5.85 0.43
N THR A 72 -9.69 6.40 -0.71
CA THR A 72 -10.61 6.79 -1.78
C THR A 72 -10.56 5.79 -2.93
N GLU A 73 -9.67 4.81 -2.83
CA GLU A 73 -9.42 3.80 -3.85
C GLU A 73 -9.68 2.43 -3.26
N GLU A 74 -9.96 1.46 -4.14
CA GLU A 74 -9.99 0.06 -3.73
C GLU A 74 -8.56 -0.47 -3.74
N GLU A 75 -8.15 -1.17 -2.69
CA GLU A 75 -6.80 -1.71 -2.63
C GLU A 75 -6.78 -3.15 -2.15
N VAL A 76 -6.14 -4.04 -2.92
CA VAL A 76 -5.83 -5.40 -2.47
C VAL A 76 -4.42 -5.38 -1.90
N CYS A 77 -4.26 -5.91 -0.69
CA CYS A 77 -2.97 -6.02 -0.03
C CYS A 77 -2.62 -7.49 0.20
N VAL A 78 -1.39 -7.85 -0.16
CA VAL A 78 -0.83 -9.17 0.14
C VAL A 78 0.41 -8.92 0.99
N ILE A 79 0.37 -9.32 2.25
CA ILE A 79 1.50 -9.12 3.16
C ILE A 79 2.54 -10.19 2.90
N LEU A 80 3.75 -9.76 2.53
CA LEU A 80 4.87 -10.65 2.29
C LEU A 80 5.74 -10.83 3.53
N GLU A 81 5.93 -9.74 4.30
CA GLU A 81 6.75 -9.73 5.50
C GLU A 81 6.14 -8.77 6.50
N GLY A 82 6.30 -9.08 7.78
CA GLY A 82 5.88 -8.19 8.85
C GLY A 82 4.46 -8.41 9.32
N ARG A 83 3.97 -7.46 10.13
CA ARG A 83 2.65 -7.50 10.74
C ARG A 83 2.06 -6.11 10.82
N VAL A 84 0.76 -6.00 10.55
CA VAL A 84 0.03 -4.74 10.64
C VAL A 84 -1.26 -4.93 11.42
N GLN A 85 -1.73 -3.87 12.03
CA GLN A 85 -3.04 -3.81 12.66
C GLN A 85 -3.85 -2.70 12.03
N LEU A 86 -5.04 -3.05 11.60
CA LEU A 86 -6.01 -2.08 11.07
C LEU A 86 -7.05 -1.83 12.13
N THR A 87 -7.36 -0.56 12.38
CA THR A 87 -8.36 -0.17 13.37
C THR A 87 -9.32 0.82 12.71
N ASP A 88 -10.62 0.59 12.85
CA ASP A 88 -11.61 1.52 12.29
C ASP A 88 -11.91 2.66 13.29
N LEU A 89 -12.83 3.55 12.92
CA LEU A 89 -13.16 4.72 13.75
C LEU A 89 -13.91 4.35 15.02
N GLN A 90 -14.36 3.10 15.15
CA GLN A 90 -15.08 2.61 16.32
C GLN A 90 -14.21 1.70 17.18
N ASP A 91 -12.89 1.73 16.94
CA ASP A 91 -11.88 0.96 17.66
C ASP A 91 -11.98 -0.56 17.46
N ASN A 92 -12.66 -1.01 16.41
CA ASN A 92 -12.58 -2.42 16.02
C ASN A 92 -11.28 -2.63 15.26
N ALA A 93 -10.55 -3.69 15.61
CA ALA A 93 -9.23 -3.91 15.07
C ALA A 93 -9.09 -5.30 14.45
N LYS A 94 -8.23 -5.38 13.46
CA LYS A 94 -7.86 -6.64 12.80
C LYS A 94 -6.36 -6.64 12.58
N GLU A 95 -5.72 -7.73 12.95
CA GLU A 95 -4.28 -7.90 12.73
C GLU A 95 -4.03 -8.83 11.56
N CYS A 96 -3.08 -8.45 10.69
CA CYS A 96 -2.71 -9.21 9.50
C CYS A 96 -1.21 -9.37 9.47
N GLY A 97 -0.74 -10.57 9.14
CA GLY A 97 0.68 -10.88 9.06
C GLY A 97 1.08 -11.46 7.71
N ALA A 98 2.32 -11.93 7.61
CA ALA A 98 2.83 -12.53 6.39
C ALA A 98 1.90 -13.65 5.92
N GLY A 99 1.55 -13.62 4.63
CA GLY A 99 0.60 -14.55 4.05
C GLY A 99 -0.85 -14.07 4.05
N SER A 100 -1.16 -13.00 4.79
CA SER A 100 -2.51 -12.43 4.78
C SER A 100 -2.79 -11.69 3.48
N THR A 101 -4.01 -11.84 2.99
CA THR A 101 -4.50 -11.10 1.83
C THR A 101 -5.82 -10.47 2.22
N PHE A 102 -5.95 -9.17 1.98
CA PHE A 102 -7.17 -8.44 2.34
C PHE A 102 -7.42 -7.29 1.39
N VAL A 103 -8.64 -6.81 1.41
CA VAL A 103 -9.04 -5.64 0.62
C VAL A 103 -9.32 -4.48 1.55
N LEU A 104 -8.76 -3.32 1.23
CA LEU A 104 -9.12 -2.05 1.83
C LEU A 104 -10.08 -1.38 0.88
N PRO A 105 -11.39 -1.39 1.18
CA PRO A 105 -12.35 -0.80 0.26
C PRO A 105 -12.32 0.73 0.31
N ALA A 106 -12.65 1.35 -0.79
CA ALA A 106 -12.83 2.80 -0.83
C ALA A 106 -13.84 3.20 0.24
N GLY A 107 -13.52 4.22 1.01
CA GLY A 107 -14.35 4.67 2.13
C GLY A 107 -13.88 4.18 3.48
N PHE A 108 -12.93 3.25 3.53
CA PHE A 108 -12.38 2.83 4.82
C PHE A 108 -11.57 3.98 5.44
N LYS A 109 -11.85 4.27 6.70
CA LYS A 109 -11.12 5.27 7.49
C LYS A 109 -10.73 4.66 8.81
N GLY A 110 -9.54 4.98 9.26
CA GLY A 110 -9.07 4.48 10.54
C GLY A 110 -7.57 4.64 10.69
N THR A 111 -6.94 3.62 11.27
CA THR A 111 -5.51 3.63 11.53
C THR A 111 -4.88 2.38 10.92
N TRP A 112 -3.74 2.59 10.29
CA TRP A 112 -2.83 1.53 9.86
C TRP A 112 -1.64 1.58 10.82
N GLU A 113 -1.43 0.52 11.57
CA GLU A 113 -0.26 0.42 12.43
C GLU A 113 0.62 -0.72 11.95
N THR A 114 1.86 -0.38 11.58
CA THR A 114 2.87 -1.37 11.26
C THR A 114 3.51 -1.82 12.57
N LEU A 115 3.23 -3.05 12.97
CA LEU A 115 3.74 -3.62 14.23
C LEU A 115 5.13 -4.19 14.05
N GLU A 116 5.41 -4.77 12.88
CA GLU A 116 6.72 -5.23 12.46
C GLU A 116 6.93 -4.72 11.05
N ALA A 117 8.15 -4.30 10.72
CA ALA A 117 8.45 -3.73 9.40
C ALA A 117 7.78 -4.56 8.30
N VAL A 118 6.98 -3.91 7.49
CA VAL A 118 6.08 -4.58 6.55
C VAL A 118 6.55 -4.41 5.13
N LYS A 119 6.31 -5.47 4.35
CA LYS A 119 6.45 -5.46 2.90
C LYS A 119 5.19 -6.08 2.33
N LYS A 120 4.52 -5.37 1.44
CA LYS A 120 3.29 -5.87 0.84
C LYS A 120 3.28 -5.65 -0.66
N ILE A 121 2.56 -6.54 -1.36
CA ILE A 121 2.13 -6.28 -2.72
C ILE A 121 0.84 -5.50 -2.61
N TYR A 122 0.70 -4.45 -3.41
CA TYR A 122 -0.56 -3.72 -3.54
C TYR A 122 -1.08 -3.82 -4.96
N VAL A 123 -2.39 -3.86 -5.08
CA VAL A 123 -3.10 -3.70 -6.33
C VAL A 123 -4.19 -2.67 -6.05
N ILE A 124 -4.18 -1.58 -6.79
CA ILE A 124 -5.07 -0.45 -6.56
C ILE A 124 -5.93 -0.18 -7.79
N TRP A 125 -7.20 0.02 -7.55
CA TRP A 125 -8.14 0.50 -8.55
C TRP A 125 -8.67 1.85 -8.09
N HIS A 126 -8.44 2.87 -8.91
CA HIS A 126 -8.90 4.23 -8.62
C HIS A 126 -9.92 4.63 -9.68
N ALA A 127 -11.19 4.59 -9.33
CA ALA A 127 -12.26 4.99 -10.23
C ALA A 127 -12.17 6.49 -10.53
N LYS A 128 -12.34 6.84 -11.77
CA LYS A 128 -12.38 8.25 -12.18
C LYS A 128 -13.78 8.82 -12.08
#